data_0cd01b15f8b7984b374e8ae8f76fa2f6
#
_entry.id   0cd01b15f8b7984b374e8ae8f76fa2f6
#
_cell.length_a   1.000
_cell.length_b   1.000
_cell.length_c   1.000
_cell.angle_alpha   90.00
_cell.angle_beta   90.00
_cell.angle_gamma   90.00
#
_symmetry.space_group_name_H-M   'P 1'
#
loop_
_entity.id
_entity.type
_entity.pdbx_description
1 polymer ?
#
loop_
_entity_poly.entity_id
_entity_poly.type
_entity_poly.pdbx_seq_one_letter_code
_entity_poly.pdbx_strand_id
1 'polypeptide(L)'
;MRNSFLVLAFSLAVLCLGAGAEELLPKALGVGFPVLLVAAQVVAVRWTLAAAMVFAVAAGGMEDALSSLPPMTSVSFFLLAVALVRRSDLPRAASLLTYPAYQVWLSAWTGGLGGGVFGRILVSLPVGVATAFAVGWAIRIAERRAALGEQG
;
A
#
# COMPACT_ATOMS: atom_id res chain seq x y z
N MET A 1 -15.72 19.59 -8.42
CA MET A 1 -14.98 18.95 -9.53
C MET A 1 -13.46 19.08 -9.39
N ARG A 2 -12.91 20.22 -8.93
CA ARG A 2 -11.43 20.41 -8.75
C ARG A 2 -10.80 19.43 -7.75
N ASN A 3 -11.51 19.08 -6.68
CA ASN A 3 -11.03 18.13 -5.66
C ASN A 3 -10.93 16.70 -6.18
N SER A 4 -11.84 16.28 -7.08
CA SER A 4 -11.79 14.93 -7.67
C SER A 4 -10.58 14.74 -8.60
N PHE A 5 -10.19 15.78 -9.34
CA PHE A 5 -9.01 15.75 -10.19
C PHE A 5 -7.71 15.65 -9.37
N LEU A 6 -7.61 16.41 -8.26
CA LEU A 6 -6.45 16.34 -7.36
C LEU A 6 -6.31 14.97 -6.70
N VAL A 7 -7.43 14.37 -6.27
CA VAL A 7 -7.44 13.01 -5.71
C VAL A 7 -6.99 11.99 -6.75
N LEU A 8 -7.48 12.11 -7.99
CA LEU A 8 -7.09 11.22 -9.09
C LEU A 8 -5.60 11.38 -9.43
N ALA A 9 -5.12 12.60 -9.60
CA ALA A 9 -3.72 12.89 -9.90
C ALA A 9 -2.79 12.39 -8.80
N PHE A 10 -3.18 12.60 -7.53
CA PHE A 10 -2.44 12.09 -6.38
C PHE A 10 -2.41 10.56 -6.37
N SER A 11 -3.55 9.90 -6.63
CA SER A 11 -3.64 8.44 -6.69
C SER A 11 -2.70 7.87 -7.76
N LEU A 12 -2.72 8.45 -8.96
CA LEU A 12 -1.84 8.05 -10.05
C LEU A 12 -0.36 8.25 -9.68
N ALA A 13 -0.02 9.39 -9.08
CA ALA A 13 1.36 9.64 -8.63
C ALA A 13 1.82 8.62 -7.58
N VAL A 14 0.99 8.31 -6.58
CA VAL A 14 1.31 7.30 -5.56
C VAL A 14 1.43 5.91 -6.16
N LEU A 15 0.56 5.53 -7.10
CA LEU A 15 0.64 4.24 -7.79
C LEU A 15 1.93 4.13 -8.61
N CYS A 16 2.26 5.15 -9.43
CA CYS A 16 3.47 5.14 -10.25
C CYS A 16 4.75 5.14 -9.41
N LEU A 17 4.81 5.99 -8.38
CA LEU A 17 5.98 6.04 -7.48
C LEU A 17 6.10 4.77 -6.63
N GLY A 18 4.99 4.22 -6.17
CA GLY A 18 4.94 2.97 -5.43
C GLY A 18 5.44 1.80 -6.27
N ALA A 19 4.93 1.66 -7.49
CA ALA A 19 5.37 0.65 -8.44
C ALA A 19 6.86 0.75 -8.77
N GLY A 20 7.34 1.97 -9.03
CA GLY A 20 8.78 2.22 -9.25
C GLY A 20 9.62 1.85 -8.03
N ALA A 21 9.15 2.16 -6.83
CA ALA A 21 9.83 1.79 -5.59
C ALA A 21 9.87 0.27 -5.39
N GLU A 22 8.78 -0.45 -5.67
CA GLU A 22 8.74 -1.92 -5.58
C GLU A 22 9.66 -2.61 -6.57
N GLU A 23 9.91 -2.01 -7.71
CA GLU A 23 10.89 -2.53 -8.67
C GLU A 23 12.35 -2.21 -8.28
N LEU A 24 12.60 -1.02 -7.75
CA LEU A 24 13.95 -0.54 -7.43
C LEU A 24 14.45 -1.02 -6.05
N LEU A 25 13.59 -1.10 -5.04
CA LEU A 25 13.98 -1.48 -3.67
C LEU A 25 14.60 -2.88 -3.60
N PRO A 26 14.06 -3.93 -4.26
CA PRO A 26 14.69 -5.25 -4.24
C PRO A 26 16.07 -5.24 -4.91
N LYS A 27 16.25 -4.45 -5.96
CA LYS A 27 17.53 -4.32 -6.67
C LYS A 27 18.57 -3.58 -5.83
N ALA A 28 18.15 -2.57 -5.06
CA ALA A 28 19.03 -1.74 -4.24
C ALA A 28 19.33 -2.34 -2.86
N LEU A 29 18.34 -2.96 -2.22
CA LEU A 29 18.41 -3.40 -0.82
C LEU A 29 18.31 -4.92 -0.66
N GLY A 30 18.07 -5.68 -1.75
CA GLY A 30 17.87 -7.12 -1.69
C GLY A 30 16.56 -7.57 -0.99
N VAL A 31 15.67 -6.63 -0.70
CA VAL A 31 14.43 -6.88 0.05
C VAL A 31 13.24 -6.30 -0.70
N GLY A 32 12.32 -7.17 -1.11
CA GLY A 32 11.02 -6.77 -1.65
C GLY A 32 10.12 -6.21 -0.54
N PHE A 33 9.52 -5.05 -0.79
CA PHE A 33 8.62 -4.41 0.16
C PHE A 33 7.34 -3.96 -0.54
N PRO A 34 6.13 -4.33 -0.03
CA PRO A 34 4.87 -3.99 -0.66
C PRO A 34 4.48 -2.53 -0.38
N VAL A 35 5.09 -1.59 -1.09
CA VAL A 35 4.82 -0.14 -0.98
C VAL A 35 3.37 0.17 -1.31
N LEU A 36 2.81 -0.50 -2.33
CA LEU A 36 1.43 -0.32 -2.77
C LEU A 36 0.41 -0.77 -1.72
N LEU A 37 0.70 -1.84 -0.97
CA LEU A 37 -0.14 -2.27 0.15
C LEU A 37 -0.20 -1.20 1.24
N VAL A 38 0.94 -0.59 1.59
CA VAL A 38 0.97 0.49 2.58
C VAL A 38 0.16 1.68 2.12
N ALA A 39 0.37 2.08 0.87
CA ALA A 39 -0.38 3.19 0.29
C ALA A 39 -1.90 2.93 0.36
N ALA A 40 -2.36 1.71 0.00
CA ALA A 40 -3.75 1.33 0.09
C ALA A 40 -4.30 1.42 1.53
N GLN A 41 -3.54 1.03 2.53
CA GLN A 41 -3.93 1.12 3.94
C GLN A 41 -3.99 2.57 4.45
N VAL A 42 -3.03 3.41 4.08
CA VAL A 42 -3.05 4.83 4.44
C VAL A 42 -4.27 5.52 3.83
N VAL A 43 -4.57 5.21 2.57
CA VAL A 43 -5.77 5.68 1.87
C VAL A 43 -7.04 5.16 2.56
N ALA A 44 -7.06 3.90 3.02
CA ALA A 44 -8.19 3.31 3.73
C ALA A 44 -8.57 4.08 5.00
N VAL A 45 -7.59 4.60 5.72
CA VAL A 45 -7.85 5.38 6.95
C VAL A 45 -8.39 6.78 6.65
N ARG A 46 -8.05 7.37 5.50
CA ARG A 46 -8.29 8.79 5.22
C ARG A 46 -9.43 9.07 4.26
N TRP A 47 -9.70 8.18 3.32
CA TRP A 47 -10.67 8.40 2.27
C TRP A 47 -11.97 7.62 2.50
N THR A 48 -12.98 7.85 1.67
CA THR A 48 -14.21 7.06 1.72
C THR A 48 -13.93 5.60 1.41
N LEU A 49 -14.76 4.69 1.92
CA LEU A 49 -14.59 3.25 1.69
C LEU A 49 -14.55 2.92 0.19
N ALA A 50 -15.45 3.52 -0.60
CA ALA A 50 -15.51 3.29 -2.04
C ALA A 50 -14.20 3.70 -2.74
N ALA A 51 -13.65 4.88 -2.42
CA ALA A 51 -12.39 5.35 -2.98
C ALA A 51 -11.21 4.48 -2.55
N ALA A 52 -11.19 4.04 -1.29
CA ALA A 52 -10.16 3.13 -0.79
C ALA A 52 -10.21 1.76 -1.45
N MET A 53 -11.41 1.21 -1.71
CA MET A 53 -11.57 -0.06 -2.43
C MET A 53 -11.10 0.05 -3.88
N VAL A 54 -11.47 1.12 -4.59
CA VAL A 54 -11.00 1.37 -5.97
C VAL A 54 -9.48 1.49 -6.00
N PHE A 55 -8.89 2.21 -5.05
CA PHE A 55 -7.43 2.33 -4.95
C PHE A 55 -6.78 0.96 -4.67
N ALA A 56 -7.35 0.16 -3.78
CA ALA A 56 -6.84 -1.18 -3.46
C ALA A 56 -6.87 -2.13 -4.67
N VAL A 57 -7.93 -2.08 -5.49
CA VAL A 57 -8.01 -2.84 -6.74
C VAL A 57 -6.91 -2.41 -7.72
N ALA A 58 -6.74 -1.10 -7.90
CA ALA A 58 -5.70 -0.58 -8.80
C ALA A 58 -4.29 -0.94 -8.31
N ALA A 59 -4.02 -0.74 -7.01
CA ALA A 59 -2.74 -1.04 -6.39
C ALA A 59 -2.42 -2.55 -6.42
N GLY A 60 -3.38 -3.40 -6.06
CA GLY A 60 -3.21 -4.85 -6.10
C GLY A 60 -3.06 -5.40 -7.52
N GLY A 61 -3.80 -4.85 -8.49
CA GLY A 61 -3.65 -5.23 -9.90
C GLY A 61 -2.27 -4.84 -10.46
N MET A 62 -1.74 -3.71 -10.02
CA MET A 62 -0.39 -3.27 -10.38
C MET A 62 0.68 -4.17 -9.76
N GLU A 63 0.52 -4.56 -8.49
CA GLU A 63 1.37 -5.52 -7.80
C GLU A 63 1.37 -6.89 -8.51
N ASP A 64 0.19 -7.41 -8.88
CA ASP A 64 0.07 -8.67 -9.61
C ASP A 64 0.80 -8.61 -10.96
N ALA A 65 0.71 -7.46 -11.67
CA ALA A 65 1.39 -7.27 -12.94
C ALA A 65 2.92 -7.18 -12.80
N LEU A 66 3.42 -6.57 -11.72
CA LEU A 66 4.85 -6.40 -11.47
C LEU A 66 5.51 -7.69 -10.94
N SER A 67 4.79 -8.45 -10.12
CA SER A 67 5.32 -9.63 -9.45
C SER A 67 5.11 -10.94 -10.20
N SER A 68 4.50 -10.90 -11.40
CA SER A 68 4.15 -12.09 -12.19
C SER A 68 3.31 -13.11 -11.41
N LEU A 69 2.53 -12.64 -10.45
CA LEU A 69 1.59 -13.45 -9.68
C LEU A 69 0.34 -13.78 -10.51
N PRO A 70 -0.40 -14.84 -10.15
CA PRO A 70 -1.71 -15.08 -10.74
C PRO A 70 -2.61 -13.84 -10.56
N PRO A 71 -3.42 -13.48 -11.57
CA PRO A 71 -4.33 -12.35 -11.47
C PRO A 71 -5.22 -12.43 -10.23
N MET A 72 -5.50 -11.30 -9.62
CA MET A 72 -6.33 -11.16 -8.40
C MET A 72 -5.69 -11.67 -7.10
N THR A 73 -4.45 -12.13 -7.09
CA THR A 73 -3.76 -12.58 -5.87
C THR A 73 -3.55 -11.41 -4.89
N SER A 74 -2.89 -10.34 -5.33
CA SER A 74 -2.67 -9.16 -4.50
C SER A 74 -3.93 -8.31 -4.38
N VAL A 75 -4.77 -8.25 -5.42
CA VAL A 75 -6.06 -7.54 -5.37
C VAL A 75 -6.93 -8.06 -4.24
N SER A 76 -7.12 -9.38 -4.12
CA SER A 76 -7.95 -9.97 -3.06
C SER A 76 -7.39 -9.69 -1.66
N PHE A 77 -6.07 -9.78 -1.50
CA PHE A 77 -5.42 -9.46 -0.23
C PHE A 77 -5.55 -7.98 0.13
N PHE A 78 -5.34 -7.06 -0.83
CA PHE A 78 -5.42 -5.62 -0.59
C PHE A 78 -6.84 -5.19 -0.21
N LEU A 79 -7.86 -5.75 -0.85
CA LEU A 79 -9.26 -5.52 -0.48
C LEU A 79 -9.55 -5.99 0.96
N LEU A 80 -9.07 -7.18 1.31
CA LEU A 80 -9.20 -7.73 2.66
C LEU A 80 -8.48 -6.85 3.68
N ALA A 81 -7.25 -6.42 3.39
CA ALA A 81 -6.45 -5.56 4.25
C ALA A 81 -7.13 -4.20 4.49
N VAL A 82 -7.68 -3.58 3.43
CA VAL A 82 -8.44 -2.32 3.53
C VAL A 82 -9.69 -2.51 4.40
N ALA A 83 -10.43 -3.60 4.20
CA ALA A 83 -11.62 -3.90 5.00
C ALA A 83 -11.27 -4.13 6.49
N LEU A 84 -10.18 -4.85 6.76
CA LEU A 84 -9.69 -5.12 8.10
C LEU A 84 -9.27 -3.82 8.82
N VAL A 85 -8.47 -2.98 8.16
CA VAL A 85 -8.02 -1.70 8.70
C VAL A 85 -9.20 -0.78 9.02
N ARG A 86 -10.22 -0.76 8.16
CA ARG A 86 -11.44 0.05 8.37
C ARG A 86 -12.32 -0.44 9.51
N ARG A 87 -12.36 -1.76 9.74
CA ARG A 87 -13.16 -2.37 10.82
C ARG A 87 -12.46 -2.37 12.17
N SER A 88 -11.15 -2.20 12.18
CA SER A 88 -10.35 -2.26 13.39
C SER A 88 -10.49 -0.99 14.24
N ASP A 89 -10.64 -1.15 15.55
CA ASP A 89 -10.57 -0.05 16.51
C ASP A 89 -9.14 0.51 16.63
N LEU A 90 -8.14 -0.26 16.19
CA LEU A 90 -6.73 0.10 16.18
C LEU A 90 -6.15 0.01 14.76
N PRO A 91 -6.51 0.93 13.83
CA PRO A 91 -6.15 0.82 12.41
C PRO A 91 -4.64 0.79 12.16
N ARG A 92 -3.83 1.42 13.02
CA ARG A 92 -2.37 1.38 12.91
C ARG A 92 -1.81 0.00 13.25
N ALA A 93 -2.31 -0.64 14.29
CA ALA A 93 -1.90 -2.01 14.66
C ALA A 93 -2.35 -3.01 13.59
N ALA A 94 -3.59 -2.88 13.09
CA ALA A 94 -4.09 -3.69 11.99
C ALA A 94 -3.21 -3.55 10.74
N SER A 95 -2.80 -2.34 10.39
CA SER A 95 -1.88 -2.10 9.27
C SER A 95 -0.54 -2.82 9.46
N LEU A 96 0.04 -2.78 10.65
CA LEU A 96 1.31 -3.46 10.93
C LEU A 96 1.21 -4.98 10.82
N LEU A 97 0.07 -5.57 11.21
CA LEU A 97 -0.16 -7.01 11.12
C LEU A 97 -0.40 -7.51 9.69
N THR A 98 -0.91 -6.68 8.81
CA THR A 98 -1.13 -7.07 7.40
C THR A 98 0.17 -7.29 6.62
N TYR A 99 1.28 -6.69 7.03
CA TYR A 99 2.58 -6.89 6.41
C TYR A 99 3.09 -8.33 6.49
N PRO A 100 3.30 -8.89 7.69
CA PRO A 100 3.72 -10.27 7.82
C PRO A 100 2.70 -11.23 7.20
N ALA A 101 1.40 -10.92 7.32
CA ALA A 101 0.35 -11.71 6.69
C ALA A 101 0.48 -11.72 5.15
N TYR A 102 0.82 -10.58 4.54
CA TYR A 102 1.05 -10.51 3.08
C TYR A 102 2.28 -11.32 2.65
N GLN A 103 3.36 -11.27 3.40
CA GLN A 103 4.55 -12.08 3.11
C GLN A 103 4.26 -13.59 3.20
N VAL A 104 3.46 -14.00 4.17
CA VAL A 104 2.99 -15.39 4.28
C VAL A 104 2.08 -15.74 3.10
N TRP A 105 1.14 -14.84 2.74
CA TRP A 105 0.26 -15.01 1.59
C TRP A 105 1.03 -15.21 0.30
N LEU A 106 1.99 -14.33 0.00
CA LEU A 106 2.85 -14.46 -1.18
C LEU A 106 3.65 -15.76 -1.17
N SER A 107 4.21 -16.13 -0.02
CA SER A 107 4.99 -17.37 0.12
C SER A 107 4.15 -18.61 -0.13
N ALA A 108 2.87 -18.59 0.23
CA ALA A 108 1.95 -19.69 -0.05
C ALA A 108 1.70 -19.86 -1.56
N TRP A 109 1.62 -18.76 -2.32
CA TRP A 109 1.43 -18.80 -3.77
C TRP A 109 2.72 -19.14 -4.55
N THR A 110 3.89 -18.73 -4.04
CA THR A 110 5.18 -18.96 -4.69
C THR A 110 5.84 -20.30 -4.29
N GLY A 111 5.18 -21.09 -3.45
CA GLY A 111 5.67 -22.40 -3.01
C GLY A 111 6.85 -22.36 -2.04
N GLY A 112 7.11 -21.21 -1.41
CA GLY A 112 8.31 -20.98 -0.62
C GLY A 112 8.09 -20.64 0.85
N LEU A 113 7.34 -21.45 1.61
CA LEU A 113 7.27 -21.34 3.10
C LEU A 113 8.59 -21.81 3.78
N GLY A 114 9.73 -21.42 3.26
CA GLY A 114 11.04 -21.74 3.82
C GLY A 114 11.53 -20.72 4.84
N GLY A 115 12.57 -21.07 5.63
CA GLY A 115 13.11 -20.24 6.73
C GLY A 115 13.56 -18.81 6.39
N GLY A 116 13.64 -18.45 5.10
CA GLY A 116 13.91 -17.08 4.65
C GLY A 116 12.76 -16.09 4.77
N VAL A 117 11.52 -16.57 5.01
CA VAL A 117 10.34 -15.70 5.15
C VAL A 117 10.45 -14.83 6.39
N PHE A 118 10.91 -15.37 7.50
CA PHE A 118 11.08 -14.64 8.76
C PHE A 118 12.12 -13.51 8.64
N GLY A 119 13.24 -13.76 7.99
CA GLY A 119 14.26 -12.75 7.73
C GLY A 119 13.72 -11.59 6.88
N ARG A 120 12.98 -11.92 5.81
CA ARG A 120 12.32 -10.92 4.95
C ARG A 120 11.31 -10.06 5.71
N ILE A 121 10.51 -10.66 6.59
CA ILE A 121 9.55 -9.93 7.43
C ILE A 121 10.30 -8.94 8.34
N LEU A 122 11.34 -9.39 9.03
CA LEU A 122 12.11 -8.57 9.98
C LEU A 122 12.77 -7.36 9.30
N VAL A 123 13.35 -7.56 8.11
CA VAL A 123 14.00 -6.47 7.36
C VAL A 123 12.98 -5.54 6.70
N SER A 124 11.82 -6.05 6.31
CA SER A 124 10.77 -5.25 5.65
C SER A 124 9.98 -4.36 6.61
N LEU A 125 9.88 -4.69 7.90
CA LEU A 125 9.13 -3.90 8.88
C LEU A 125 9.58 -2.43 8.98
N PRO A 126 10.88 -2.10 9.14
CA PRO A 126 11.34 -0.71 9.19
C PRO A 126 11.02 0.07 7.92
N VAL A 127 11.17 -0.58 6.75
CA VAL A 127 10.84 0.03 5.44
C VAL A 127 9.35 0.32 5.36
N GLY A 128 8.51 -0.57 5.88
CA GLY A 128 7.07 -0.39 5.97
C GLY A 128 6.65 0.79 6.80
N VAL A 129 7.21 0.88 7.97
CA VAL A 129 6.96 2.01 8.87
C VAL A 129 7.39 3.32 8.21
N ALA A 130 8.59 3.37 7.62
CA ALA A 130 9.09 4.55 6.93
C ALA A 130 8.18 4.95 5.75
N THR A 131 7.73 3.98 4.95
CA THR A 131 6.81 4.20 3.82
C THR A 131 5.45 4.71 4.29
N ALA A 132 4.89 4.14 5.36
CA ALA A 132 3.64 4.60 5.94
C ALA A 132 3.72 6.05 6.41
N PHE A 133 4.84 6.44 7.03
CA PHE A 133 5.11 7.83 7.40
C PHE A 133 5.23 8.74 6.18
N ALA A 134 5.98 8.35 5.16
CA ALA A 134 6.19 9.13 3.94
C ALA A 134 4.87 9.36 3.18
N VAL A 135 4.09 8.30 2.94
CA VAL A 135 2.78 8.40 2.28
C VAL A 135 1.81 9.22 3.12
N GLY A 136 1.74 8.98 4.43
CA GLY A 136 0.88 9.74 5.34
C GLY A 136 1.26 11.22 5.42
N TRP A 137 2.54 11.57 5.28
CA TRP A 137 3.03 12.93 5.23
C TRP A 137 2.67 13.60 3.89
N ALA A 138 2.87 12.90 2.78
CA ALA A 138 2.51 13.39 1.44
C ALA A 138 1.01 13.70 1.31
N ILE A 139 0.15 12.81 1.83
CA ILE A 139 -1.31 13.05 1.88
C ILE A 139 -1.63 14.30 2.69
N ARG A 140 -1.02 14.48 3.87
CA ARG A 140 -1.24 15.68 4.71
C ARG A 140 -0.84 16.97 4.01
N ILE A 141 0.25 16.96 3.25
CA ILE A 141 0.68 18.14 2.46
C ILE A 141 -0.35 18.42 1.37
N ALA A 142 -0.81 17.40 0.64
CA ALA A 142 -1.82 17.55 -0.40
C ALA A 142 -3.13 18.11 0.15
N GLU A 143 -3.61 17.60 1.29
CA GLU A 143 -4.81 18.08 1.98
C GLU A 143 -4.66 19.55 2.41
N ARG A 144 -3.52 19.94 3.00
CA ARG A 144 -3.24 21.34 3.41
C ARG A 144 -3.22 22.29 2.21
N ARG A 145 -2.59 21.89 1.10
CA ARG A 145 -2.55 22.72 -0.12
C ARG A 145 -3.93 22.88 -0.75
N ALA A 146 -4.75 21.83 -0.72
CA ALA A 146 -6.13 21.90 -1.18
C ALA A 146 -6.95 22.90 -0.34
N ALA A 147 -6.82 22.85 0.99
CA ALA A 147 -7.52 23.77 1.90
C ALA A 147 -7.10 25.25 1.70
N LEU A 148 -5.82 25.52 1.47
CA LEU A 148 -5.32 26.88 1.21
C LEU A 148 -5.76 27.42 -0.15
N GLY A 149 -5.96 26.58 -1.14
CA GLY A 149 -6.45 26.98 -2.48
C GLY A 149 -7.96 27.26 -2.53
N GLU A 150 -8.71 26.96 -1.47
CA GLU A 150 -10.13 27.27 -1.35
C GLU A 150 -10.39 28.64 -0.67
N GLN A 151 -9.35 29.27 -0.10
CA GLN A 151 -9.43 30.55 0.61
C GLN A 151 -8.99 31.75 -0.24
N GLY A 152 -8.57 31.55 -1.46
CA GLY A 152 -8.19 32.57 -2.45
C GLY A 152 -9.06 32.52 -3.69
#